data_6d96aea56f01931b4f6249ce0484e67d
#
_entry.id   6d96aea56f01931b4f6249ce0484e67d
#
_cell.length_a   1.000
_cell.length_b   1.000
_cell.length_c   1.000
_cell.angle_alpha   90.00
_cell.angle_beta   90.00
_cell.angle_gamma   90.00
#
_symmetry.space_group_name_H-M   'P 1'
#
loop_
_entity.id
_entity.type
_entity.pdbx_description
1 polymer ?
#
loop_
_entity_poly.entity_id
_entity_poly.type
_entity_poly.pdbx_seq_one_letter_code
_entity_poly.pdbx_strand_id
1 'polypeptide(L)'
;MLMPKRVKYRRVQRGRLKGKANSGNKVTNGSYGLVALEPAWITSNQIEAARIAMTRYIKRGGKVWIKIFPDKPITEKPAETRMGSGKGSPEYWVAVVKPGRVMFEMDGVAEDVAKEAMRLASHKLPIKCKFVVKEEAYAMKTTKFTEELRKMSAEELNAKLKELKEELFNLRFQHAINQLDNPQRMVEVKRNIARVMTILSEKNA
;
A
#
# COMPACT_ATOMS: atom_id res chain seq x y z
N MET A 1 -0.17 -18.89 -18.70
CA MET A 1 -0.87 -17.60 -18.77
C MET A 1 -1.82 -17.50 -17.60
N LEU A 2 -1.84 -16.38 -16.87
CA LEU A 2 -2.74 -16.18 -15.72
C LEU A 2 -4.17 -15.97 -16.23
N MET A 3 -5.07 -16.89 -15.91
CA MET A 3 -6.49 -16.78 -16.21
C MET A 3 -7.33 -17.61 -15.22
N PRO A 4 -8.59 -17.26 -14.96
CA PRO A 4 -9.46 -18.03 -14.10
C PRO A 4 -9.71 -19.44 -14.66
N LYS A 5 -9.62 -20.45 -13.79
CA LYS A 5 -10.00 -21.84 -14.18
C LYS A 5 -11.50 -21.99 -14.41
N ARG A 6 -12.31 -21.26 -13.65
CA ARG A 6 -13.77 -21.28 -13.73
C ARG A 6 -14.34 -19.89 -13.45
N VAL A 7 -15.31 -19.46 -14.23
CA VAL A 7 -16.03 -18.19 -14.07
C VAL A 7 -17.53 -18.42 -14.13
N LYS A 8 -18.29 -17.63 -13.38
CA LYS A 8 -19.76 -17.69 -13.41
C LYS A 8 -20.30 -17.06 -14.69
N TYR A 9 -19.71 -15.95 -15.12
CA TYR A 9 -20.12 -15.20 -16.31
C TYR A 9 -18.92 -14.89 -17.21
N ARG A 10 -18.99 -15.26 -18.48
CA ARG A 10 -17.94 -14.99 -19.49
C ARG A 10 -18.07 -13.61 -20.12
N ARG A 11 -19.24 -12.99 -20.09
CA ARG A 11 -19.55 -11.69 -20.70
C ARG A 11 -19.97 -10.73 -19.61
N VAL A 12 -19.08 -9.81 -19.26
CA VAL A 12 -19.27 -8.87 -18.14
C VAL A 12 -19.39 -7.44 -18.68
N GLN A 13 -20.11 -6.60 -17.98
CA GLN A 13 -20.22 -5.16 -18.28
C GLN A 13 -18.84 -4.51 -18.24
N ARG A 14 -18.64 -3.44 -19.07
CA ARG A 14 -17.36 -2.72 -19.13
C ARG A 14 -16.95 -2.15 -17.78
N GLY A 15 -17.89 -1.60 -17.03
CA GLY A 15 -17.64 -1.00 -15.72
C GLY A 15 -16.89 0.34 -15.80
N ARG A 16 -16.65 0.94 -14.63
CA ARG A 16 -15.96 2.22 -14.47
C ARG A 16 -14.72 2.06 -13.60
N LEU A 17 -13.64 2.80 -13.91
CA LEU A 17 -12.39 2.81 -13.19
C LEU A 17 -12.27 3.95 -12.15
N LYS A 18 -13.36 4.67 -11.86
CA LYS A 18 -13.35 5.80 -10.93
C LYS A 18 -13.08 5.38 -9.48
N GLY A 19 -12.50 6.29 -8.70
CA GLY A 19 -12.23 6.13 -7.27
C GLY A 19 -10.90 5.46 -6.95
N LYS A 20 -10.53 5.46 -5.66
CA LYS A 20 -9.31 4.85 -5.12
C LYS A 20 -9.58 3.40 -4.69
N ALA A 21 -8.52 2.63 -4.52
CA ALA A 21 -8.60 1.26 -4.00
C ALA A 21 -8.90 1.28 -2.50
N ASN A 22 -10.01 0.66 -2.08
CA ASN A 22 -10.38 0.53 -0.66
C ASN A 22 -9.74 -0.70 0.00
N SER A 23 -9.38 -1.72 -0.79
CA SER A 23 -8.74 -2.95 -0.32
C SER A 23 -7.47 -3.24 -1.10
N GLY A 24 -6.52 -3.99 -0.49
CA GLY A 24 -5.23 -4.31 -1.10
C GLY A 24 -4.39 -3.06 -1.40
N ASN A 25 -4.52 -2.03 -0.58
CA ASN A 25 -3.78 -0.76 -0.64
C ASN A 25 -2.60 -0.70 0.34
N LYS A 26 -2.38 -1.76 1.11
CA LYS A 26 -1.26 -1.90 2.04
C LYS A 26 -0.38 -3.09 1.66
N VAL A 27 0.92 -2.97 1.89
CA VAL A 27 1.88 -4.08 1.78
C VAL A 27 1.65 -5.02 2.96
N THR A 28 1.43 -6.30 2.69
CA THR A 28 1.07 -7.30 3.71
C THR A 28 2.10 -8.41 3.83
N ASN A 29 2.49 -9.02 2.71
CA ASN A 29 3.31 -10.24 2.68
C ASN A 29 4.80 -9.96 2.63
N GLY A 30 5.21 -8.91 1.90
CA GLY A 30 6.60 -8.53 1.72
C GLY A 30 6.98 -7.26 2.47
N SER A 31 8.25 -6.88 2.40
CA SER A 31 8.78 -5.62 2.94
C SER A 31 8.64 -4.46 1.95
N TYR A 32 8.54 -4.76 0.65
CA TYR A 32 8.46 -3.77 -0.44
C TYR A 32 7.24 -3.99 -1.31
N GLY A 33 6.67 -2.91 -1.83
CA GLY A 33 5.48 -2.96 -2.69
C GLY A 33 5.54 -2.01 -3.88
N LEU A 34 4.90 -2.41 -4.98
CA LEU A 34 4.66 -1.57 -6.15
C LEU A 34 3.19 -1.17 -6.20
N VAL A 35 2.92 0.12 -6.05
CA VAL A 35 1.58 0.69 -5.95
C VAL A 35 1.21 1.42 -7.23
N ALA A 36 -0.02 1.21 -7.73
CA ALA A 36 -0.57 1.92 -8.88
C ALA A 36 -0.94 3.36 -8.51
N LEU A 37 -0.53 4.33 -9.31
CA LEU A 37 -0.93 5.73 -9.18
C LEU A 37 -2.13 6.07 -10.09
N GLU A 38 -2.29 5.35 -11.17
CA GLU A 38 -3.33 5.56 -12.18
C GLU A 38 -4.24 4.34 -12.30
N PRO A 39 -5.50 4.51 -12.73
CA PRO A 39 -6.40 3.40 -12.95
C PRO A 39 -6.16 2.76 -14.33
N ALA A 40 -6.12 1.44 -14.40
CA ALA A 40 -6.05 0.74 -15.69
C ALA A 40 -6.56 -0.71 -15.63
N TRP A 41 -6.74 -1.28 -16.81
CA TRP A 41 -6.87 -2.71 -17.02
C TRP A 41 -5.52 -3.29 -17.41
N ILE A 42 -4.99 -4.16 -16.58
CA ILE A 42 -3.68 -4.78 -16.78
C ILE A 42 -3.91 -6.21 -17.28
N THR A 43 -3.35 -6.54 -18.44
CA THR A 43 -3.48 -7.86 -19.05
C THR A 43 -2.63 -8.90 -18.33
N SER A 44 -3.00 -10.18 -18.49
CA SER A 44 -2.22 -11.31 -17.96
C SER A 44 -0.76 -11.30 -18.46
N ASN A 45 -0.54 -10.91 -19.72
CA ASN A 45 0.80 -10.84 -20.32
C ASN A 45 1.66 -9.73 -19.69
N GLN A 46 1.06 -8.57 -19.38
CA GLN A 46 1.75 -7.47 -18.68
C GLN A 46 2.13 -7.85 -17.25
N ILE A 47 1.24 -8.53 -16.53
CA ILE A 47 1.53 -9.03 -15.17
C ILE A 47 2.70 -10.00 -15.21
N GLU A 48 2.69 -10.94 -16.14
CA GLU A 48 3.74 -11.94 -16.27
C GLU A 48 5.07 -11.30 -16.72
N ALA A 49 5.04 -10.36 -17.65
CA ALA A 49 6.24 -9.62 -18.08
C ALA A 49 6.88 -8.84 -16.90
N ALA A 50 6.06 -8.22 -16.06
CA ALA A 50 6.54 -7.52 -14.87
C ALA A 50 7.15 -8.50 -13.86
N ARG A 51 6.50 -9.65 -13.59
CA ARG A 51 7.03 -10.71 -12.72
C ARG A 51 8.39 -11.22 -13.21
N ILE A 52 8.50 -11.52 -14.52
CA ILE A 52 9.75 -12.00 -15.11
C ILE A 52 10.85 -10.96 -14.98
N ALA A 53 10.56 -9.67 -15.22
CA ALA A 53 11.53 -8.59 -15.08
C ALA A 53 12.09 -8.52 -13.65
N MET A 54 11.24 -8.56 -12.63
CA MET A 54 11.67 -8.58 -11.23
C MET A 54 12.51 -9.82 -10.90
N THR A 55 11.99 -11.01 -11.20
CA THR A 55 12.64 -12.29 -10.85
C THR A 55 14.00 -12.43 -11.51
N ARG A 56 14.13 -11.95 -12.75
CA ARG A 56 15.41 -11.97 -13.48
C ARG A 56 16.44 -11.05 -12.83
N TYR A 57 16.03 -9.85 -12.43
CA TYR A 57 16.92 -8.89 -11.79
C TYR A 57 17.42 -9.36 -10.44
N ILE A 58 16.54 -9.88 -9.57
CA ILE A 58 16.92 -10.40 -8.25
C ILE A 58 17.64 -11.76 -8.30
N LYS A 59 17.88 -12.34 -9.51
CA LYS A 59 18.55 -13.63 -9.71
C LYS A 59 17.95 -14.76 -8.86
N ARG A 60 16.62 -14.72 -8.62
CA ARG A 60 15.86 -15.64 -7.75
C ARG A 60 16.23 -15.58 -6.26
N GLY A 61 16.98 -14.57 -5.83
CA GLY A 61 17.44 -14.39 -4.44
C GLY A 61 16.38 -13.89 -3.46
N GLY A 62 15.15 -13.63 -3.90
CA GLY A 62 14.06 -13.14 -3.05
C GLY A 62 12.73 -13.79 -3.39
N LYS A 63 11.68 -13.35 -2.69
CA LYS A 63 10.30 -13.81 -2.88
C LYS A 63 9.45 -12.69 -3.49
N VAL A 64 8.67 -13.01 -4.52
CA VAL A 64 7.77 -12.07 -5.21
C VAL A 64 6.34 -12.58 -5.11
N TRP A 65 5.42 -11.69 -4.69
CA TRP A 65 3.99 -11.97 -4.66
C TRP A 65 3.27 -11.08 -5.64
N ILE A 66 2.41 -11.67 -6.44
CA ILE A 66 1.49 -10.96 -7.32
C ILE A 66 0.19 -10.75 -6.54
N LYS A 67 -0.19 -9.47 -6.32
CA LYS A 67 -1.39 -9.09 -5.54
C LYS A 67 -2.60 -8.74 -6.42
N ILE A 68 -2.46 -8.81 -7.73
CA ILE A 68 -3.51 -8.61 -8.71
C ILE A 68 -3.71 -9.87 -9.53
N PHE A 69 -4.95 -10.12 -9.94
CA PHE A 69 -5.28 -11.27 -10.77
C PHE A 69 -6.20 -10.86 -11.92
N PRO A 70 -5.97 -11.33 -13.15
CA PRO A 70 -6.78 -10.98 -14.31
C PRO A 70 -8.08 -11.82 -14.30
N ASP A 71 -9.08 -11.33 -13.59
CA ASP A 71 -10.38 -11.98 -13.39
C ASP A 71 -11.47 -11.49 -14.34
N LYS A 72 -11.28 -10.31 -14.97
CA LYS A 72 -12.26 -9.69 -15.84
C LYS A 72 -12.04 -10.10 -17.29
N PRO A 73 -13.03 -10.72 -17.96
CA PRO A 73 -12.96 -11.02 -19.39
C PRO A 73 -13.20 -9.77 -20.23
N ILE A 74 -12.37 -9.57 -21.23
CA ILE A 74 -12.57 -8.59 -22.29
C ILE A 74 -13.04 -9.34 -23.52
N THR A 75 -14.13 -8.85 -24.09
CA THR A 75 -14.77 -9.46 -25.26
C THR A 75 -14.51 -8.62 -26.50
N GLU A 76 -14.20 -9.27 -27.59
CA GLU A 76 -14.00 -8.64 -28.87
C GLU A 76 -14.84 -9.35 -29.93
N LYS A 77 -15.31 -8.62 -30.95
CA LYS A 77 -15.96 -9.18 -32.11
C LYS A 77 -14.94 -9.27 -33.24
N PRO A 78 -14.97 -10.30 -34.07
CA PRO A 78 -14.16 -10.35 -35.28
C PRO A 78 -14.36 -9.08 -36.15
N ALA A 79 -13.31 -8.63 -36.82
CA ALA A 79 -13.32 -7.38 -37.59
C ALA A 79 -14.42 -7.33 -38.67
N GLU A 80 -14.76 -8.47 -39.28
CA GLU A 80 -15.75 -8.57 -40.35
C GLU A 80 -17.19 -8.75 -39.86
N THR A 81 -17.42 -8.78 -38.53
CA THR A 81 -18.76 -8.98 -37.96
C THR A 81 -19.56 -7.69 -37.96
N ARG A 82 -20.76 -7.72 -38.53
CA ARG A 82 -21.70 -6.60 -38.51
C ARG A 82 -22.20 -6.29 -37.09
N MET A 83 -22.68 -5.07 -36.89
CA MET A 83 -23.31 -4.65 -35.64
C MET A 83 -24.56 -5.49 -35.34
N GLY A 84 -24.85 -5.74 -34.05
CA GLY A 84 -25.97 -6.58 -33.62
C GLY A 84 -25.53 -7.96 -33.12
N SER A 85 -26.47 -8.88 -32.96
CA SER A 85 -26.26 -10.27 -32.50
C SER A 85 -25.55 -10.44 -31.17
N GLY A 86 -25.67 -9.47 -30.28
CA GLY A 86 -25.17 -9.54 -28.90
C GLY A 86 -23.68 -9.22 -28.74
N LYS A 87 -23.16 -9.47 -27.53
CA LYS A 87 -21.78 -9.20 -27.14
C LYS A 87 -20.82 -10.25 -27.68
N GLY A 88 -19.62 -9.82 -28.13
CA GLY A 88 -18.54 -10.69 -28.62
C GLY A 88 -18.09 -11.75 -27.62
N SER A 89 -17.29 -12.69 -28.08
CA SER A 89 -16.69 -13.72 -27.25
C SER A 89 -15.54 -13.17 -26.42
N PRO A 90 -15.22 -13.77 -25.23
CA PRO A 90 -14.04 -13.40 -24.45
C PRO A 90 -12.75 -13.66 -25.26
N GLU A 91 -11.89 -12.65 -25.36
CA GLU A 91 -10.60 -12.72 -26.06
C GLU A 91 -9.47 -12.89 -25.05
N TYR A 92 -9.40 -12.01 -24.06
CA TYR A 92 -8.35 -12.01 -23.05
C TYR A 92 -8.87 -11.55 -21.68
N TRP A 93 -8.04 -11.75 -20.66
CA TRP A 93 -8.36 -11.45 -19.27
C TRP A 93 -7.54 -10.27 -18.75
N VAL A 94 -8.17 -9.41 -17.96
CA VAL A 94 -7.52 -8.24 -17.36
C VAL A 94 -7.80 -8.13 -15.87
N ALA A 95 -6.83 -7.61 -15.13
CA ALA A 95 -7.00 -7.16 -13.77
C ALA A 95 -7.47 -5.70 -13.76
N VAL A 96 -8.53 -5.40 -13.01
CA VAL A 96 -9.03 -4.04 -12.82
C VAL A 96 -8.25 -3.41 -11.67
N VAL A 97 -7.35 -2.49 -12.00
CA VAL A 97 -6.50 -1.79 -11.03
C VAL A 97 -7.00 -0.37 -10.85
N LYS A 98 -7.18 0.04 -9.58
CA LYS A 98 -7.49 1.41 -9.18
C LYS A 98 -6.29 2.07 -8.53
N PRO A 99 -6.19 3.41 -8.53
CA PRO A 99 -5.13 4.13 -7.83
C PRO A 99 -5.02 3.73 -6.36
N GLY A 100 -3.80 3.54 -5.87
CA GLY A 100 -3.52 3.08 -4.51
C GLY A 100 -3.50 1.56 -4.33
N ARG A 101 -3.78 0.76 -5.37
CA ARG A 101 -3.69 -0.70 -5.29
C ARG A 101 -2.24 -1.17 -5.31
N VAL A 102 -1.84 -2.01 -4.35
CA VAL A 102 -0.58 -2.76 -4.39
C VAL A 102 -0.71 -3.86 -5.44
N MET A 103 0.18 -3.87 -6.42
CA MET A 103 0.16 -4.84 -7.52
C MET A 103 1.13 -5.99 -7.31
N PHE A 104 2.31 -5.69 -6.80
CA PHE A 104 3.37 -6.65 -6.51
C PHE A 104 3.97 -6.35 -5.14
N GLU A 105 4.38 -7.39 -4.45
CA GLU A 105 5.16 -7.29 -3.21
C GLU A 105 6.44 -8.11 -3.36
N MET A 106 7.48 -7.71 -2.64
CA MET A 106 8.79 -8.37 -2.67
C MET A 106 9.39 -8.41 -1.27
N ASP A 107 10.14 -9.48 -1.01
CA ASP A 107 10.89 -9.65 0.24
C ASP A 107 12.17 -10.44 0.05
N GLY A 108 13.06 -10.40 1.06
CA GLY A 108 14.29 -11.15 1.07
C GLY A 108 15.43 -10.59 0.20
N VAL A 109 15.34 -9.29 -0.15
CA VAL A 109 16.38 -8.56 -0.90
C VAL A 109 16.67 -7.20 -0.26
N ALA A 110 17.84 -6.62 -0.53
CA ALA A 110 18.17 -5.26 -0.10
C ALA A 110 17.25 -4.22 -0.78
N GLU A 111 17.01 -3.09 -0.12
CA GLU A 111 16.09 -2.05 -0.58
C GLU A 111 16.45 -1.51 -1.97
N ASP A 112 17.74 -1.24 -2.22
CA ASP A 112 18.20 -0.72 -3.51
C ASP A 112 17.93 -1.70 -4.66
N VAL A 113 18.15 -3.00 -4.40
CA VAL A 113 17.87 -4.08 -5.36
C VAL A 113 16.35 -4.19 -5.60
N ALA A 114 15.54 -4.13 -4.54
CA ALA A 114 14.09 -4.15 -4.66
C ALA A 114 13.53 -2.95 -5.44
N LYS A 115 14.06 -1.76 -5.17
CA LYS A 115 13.68 -0.52 -5.83
C LYS A 115 13.95 -0.58 -7.34
N GLU A 116 15.14 -1.05 -7.72
CA GLU A 116 15.51 -1.20 -9.13
C GLU A 116 14.71 -2.31 -9.82
N ALA A 117 14.52 -3.45 -9.18
CA ALA A 117 13.68 -4.53 -9.70
C ALA A 117 12.24 -4.06 -9.97
N MET A 118 11.66 -3.29 -9.04
CA MET A 118 10.31 -2.74 -9.20
C MET A 118 10.24 -1.62 -10.23
N ARG A 119 11.31 -0.84 -10.41
CA ARG A 119 11.43 0.12 -11.50
C ARG A 119 11.39 -0.58 -12.86
N LEU A 120 12.13 -1.66 -13.03
CA LEU A 120 12.10 -2.46 -14.27
C LEU A 120 10.72 -3.09 -14.51
N ALA A 121 10.04 -3.52 -13.47
CA ALA A 121 8.66 -4.02 -13.56
C ALA A 121 7.68 -2.92 -13.98
N SER A 122 7.81 -1.71 -13.46
CA SER A 122 6.92 -0.59 -13.79
C SER A 122 6.95 -0.25 -15.29
N HIS A 123 8.09 -0.42 -15.97
CA HIS A 123 8.22 -0.23 -17.42
C HIS A 123 7.45 -1.27 -18.26
N LYS A 124 7.01 -2.37 -17.66
CA LYS A 124 6.17 -3.40 -18.32
C LYS A 124 4.68 -3.17 -18.11
N LEU A 125 4.32 -2.17 -17.32
CA LEU A 125 2.95 -1.82 -16.98
C LEU A 125 2.52 -0.54 -17.70
N PRO A 126 1.22 -0.40 -18.08
CA PRO A 126 0.73 0.75 -18.84
C PRO A 126 0.42 1.97 -17.97
N ILE A 127 0.84 1.97 -16.70
CA ILE A 127 0.49 2.99 -15.68
C ILE A 127 1.71 3.44 -14.89
N LYS A 128 1.62 4.64 -14.34
CA LYS A 128 2.61 5.13 -13.39
C LYS A 128 2.48 4.39 -12.07
N CYS A 129 3.62 4.00 -11.52
CA CYS A 129 3.71 3.23 -10.28
C CYS A 129 4.62 3.93 -9.27
N LYS A 130 4.39 3.64 -7.99
CA LYS A 130 5.21 4.12 -6.88
C LYS A 130 5.77 2.93 -6.11
N PHE A 131 7.08 2.96 -5.83
CA PHE A 131 7.71 2.07 -4.88
C PHE A 131 7.33 2.47 -3.45
N VAL A 132 6.98 1.51 -2.62
CA VAL A 132 6.59 1.72 -1.22
C VAL A 132 7.25 0.66 -0.36
N VAL A 133 7.84 1.07 0.74
CA VAL A 133 8.35 0.20 1.78
C VAL A 133 7.24 -0.05 2.79
N LYS A 134 7.13 -1.27 3.32
CA LYS A 134 6.15 -1.61 4.35
C LYS A 134 6.41 -0.77 5.60
N GLU A 135 5.40 -0.06 6.06
CA GLU A 135 5.48 0.77 7.26
C GLU A 135 5.56 -0.07 8.56
N GLU A 136 6.56 -0.92 8.70
CA GLU A 136 6.88 -1.52 10.00
C GLU A 136 7.46 -0.49 10.98
N ALA A 137 8.04 0.59 10.43
CA ALA A 137 8.68 1.63 11.21
C ALA A 137 7.73 2.36 12.19
N TYR A 138 6.42 2.41 11.92
CA TYR A 138 5.47 3.08 12.83
C TYR A 138 5.12 2.20 14.03
N ALA A 139 4.93 0.91 13.82
CA ALA A 139 4.67 -0.04 14.91
C ALA A 139 5.94 -0.22 15.78
N MET A 140 7.13 -0.37 15.17
CA MET A 140 8.39 -0.48 15.91
C MET A 140 8.76 0.81 16.68
N LYS A 141 8.53 2.00 16.13
CA LYS A 141 8.73 3.27 16.86
C LYS A 141 7.81 3.37 18.07
N THR A 142 6.58 2.88 17.95
CA THR A 142 5.59 2.92 19.02
C THR A 142 5.90 1.93 20.13
N THR A 143 6.32 0.71 19.79
CA THR A 143 6.71 -0.32 20.78
C THR A 143 7.98 0.08 21.52
N LYS A 144 9.03 0.56 20.81
CA LYS A 144 10.25 1.07 21.45
C LYS A 144 9.95 2.22 22.40
N PHE A 145 9.15 3.19 21.98
CA PHE A 145 8.76 4.30 22.82
C PHE A 145 7.99 3.86 24.08
N THR A 146 7.07 2.90 23.99
CA THR A 146 6.35 2.37 25.15
C THR A 146 7.24 1.53 26.05
N GLU A 147 8.23 0.82 25.52
CA GLU A 147 9.24 0.10 26.29
C GLU A 147 10.16 1.05 27.06
N GLU A 148 10.56 2.16 26.44
CA GLU A 148 11.34 3.23 27.08
C GLU A 148 10.53 3.85 28.24
N LEU A 149 9.27 4.19 28.02
CA LEU A 149 8.40 4.74 29.07
C LEU A 149 8.22 3.76 30.25
N ARG A 150 8.13 2.46 30.01
CA ARG A 150 8.02 1.45 31.08
C ARG A 150 9.27 1.36 31.96
N LYS A 151 10.45 1.73 31.42
CA LYS A 151 11.71 1.74 32.16
C LYS A 151 11.87 2.99 33.03
N MET A 152 11.16 4.09 32.74
CA MET A 152 11.22 5.35 33.47
C MET A 152 10.54 5.26 34.84
N SER A 153 11.00 6.06 35.81
CA SER A 153 10.36 6.20 37.12
C SER A 153 9.01 6.95 37.03
N ALA A 154 8.18 6.88 38.07
CA ALA A 154 6.91 7.61 38.09
C ALA A 154 7.11 9.14 38.05
N GLU A 155 8.20 9.64 38.65
CA GLU A 155 8.56 11.06 38.66
C GLU A 155 8.96 11.55 37.26
N GLU A 156 9.81 10.77 36.56
CA GLU A 156 10.22 11.04 35.17
C GLU A 156 9.03 11.01 34.20
N LEU A 157 8.09 10.07 34.39
CA LEU A 157 6.87 10.00 33.58
C LEU A 157 5.98 11.23 33.80
N ASN A 158 5.88 11.74 35.04
CA ASN A 158 5.14 12.95 35.32
C ASN A 158 5.81 14.19 34.71
N ALA A 159 7.14 14.27 34.76
CA ALA A 159 7.90 15.33 34.09
C ALA A 159 7.67 15.29 32.58
N LYS A 160 7.77 14.11 31.96
CA LYS A 160 7.51 13.89 30.54
C LYS A 160 6.08 14.24 30.13
N LEU A 161 5.12 13.96 31.00
CA LEU A 161 3.72 14.33 30.77
C LEU A 161 3.50 15.83 30.76
N LYS A 162 4.18 16.58 31.64
CA LYS A 162 4.14 18.04 31.64
C LYS A 162 4.74 18.60 30.34
N GLU A 163 5.93 18.13 29.94
CA GLU A 163 6.61 18.52 28.70
C GLU A 163 5.71 18.32 27.48
N LEU A 164 5.08 17.14 27.35
CA LEU A 164 4.19 16.84 26.22
C LEU A 164 2.90 17.68 26.23
N LYS A 165 2.39 18.07 27.41
CA LYS A 165 1.25 18.99 27.50
C LYS A 165 1.61 20.41 27.07
N GLU A 166 2.78 20.88 27.43
CA GLU A 166 3.31 22.17 26.99
C GLU A 166 3.57 22.19 25.48
N GLU A 167 4.18 21.13 24.94
CA GLU A 167 4.34 20.95 23.49
C GLU A 167 2.99 21.03 22.77
N LEU A 168 1.96 20.32 23.29
CA LEU A 168 0.62 20.35 22.70
C LEU A 168 -0.01 21.74 22.72
N PHE A 169 0.21 22.49 23.81
CA PHE A 169 -0.27 23.86 23.94
C PHE A 169 0.39 24.76 22.89
N ASN A 170 1.71 24.70 22.77
CA ASN A 170 2.48 25.46 21.78
C ASN A 170 2.07 25.14 20.35
N LEU A 171 1.89 23.84 20.01
CA LEU A 171 1.42 23.43 18.69
C LEU A 171 0.00 23.92 18.38
N ARG A 172 -0.89 23.98 19.38
CA ARG A 172 -2.24 24.56 19.21
C ARG A 172 -2.19 26.06 18.96
N PHE A 173 -1.30 26.76 19.63
CA PHE A 173 -1.07 28.19 19.42
C PHE A 173 -0.54 28.45 18.01
N GLN A 174 0.49 27.70 17.59
CA GLN A 174 1.03 27.78 16.21
C GLN A 174 -0.04 27.46 15.15
N HIS A 175 -0.91 26.49 15.42
CA HIS A 175 -2.01 26.17 14.53
C HIS A 175 -3.03 27.32 14.43
N ALA A 176 -3.35 27.97 15.54
CA ALA A 176 -4.30 29.11 15.56
C ALA A 176 -3.79 30.32 14.75
N ILE A 177 -2.48 30.55 14.72
CA ILE A 177 -1.86 31.63 13.94
C ILE A 177 -1.39 31.18 12.54
N ASN A 178 -1.80 29.98 12.08
CA ASN A 178 -1.43 29.39 10.79
C ASN A 178 0.09 29.24 10.53
N GLN A 179 0.89 29.06 11.57
CA GLN A 179 2.33 28.85 11.51
C GLN A 179 2.75 27.38 11.72
N LEU A 180 1.80 26.44 11.71
CA LEU A 180 2.06 25.03 11.91
C LEU A 180 2.33 24.31 10.59
N ASP A 181 3.59 23.90 10.35
CA ASP A 181 4.01 23.18 9.14
C ASP A 181 3.42 21.77 9.05
N ASN A 182 3.27 21.08 10.18
CA ASN A 182 2.81 19.68 10.20
C ASN A 182 1.69 19.45 11.23
N PRO A 183 0.41 19.45 10.81
CA PRO A 183 -0.73 19.21 11.71
C PRO A 183 -0.76 17.79 12.31
N GLN A 184 -0.07 16.80 11.70
CA GLN A 184 0.03 15.45 12.24
C GLN A 184 0.79 15.40 13.57
N ARG A 185 1.71 16.33 13.83
CA ARG A 185 2.46 16.40 15.08
C ARG A 185 1.54 16.56 16.30
N MET A 186 0.47 17.33 16.20
CA MET A 186 -0.52 17.43 17.30
C MET A 186 -1.19 16.09 17.60
N VAL A 187 -1.46 15.28 16.58
CA VAL A 187 -2.07 13.95 16.76
C VAL A 187 -1.08 12.98 17.43
N GLU A 188 0.18 13.05 17.05
CA GLU A 188 1.25 12.23 17.66
C GLU A 188 1.44 12.58 19.14
N VAL A 189 1.54 13.87 19.46
CA VAL A 189 1.70 14.35 20.86
C VAL A 189 0.51 13.93 21.72
N LYS A 190 -0.72 14.06 21.23
CA LYS A 190 -1.93 13.58 21.95
C LYS A 190 -1.86 12.07 22.24
N ARG A 191 -1.42 11.26 21.25
CA ARG A 191 -1.26 9.81 21.43
C ARG A 191 -0.16 9.48 22.44
N ASN A 192 0.94 10.25 22.44
CA ASN A 192 2.03 10.06 23.39
C ASN A 192 1.61 10.42 24.81
N ILE A 193 0.84 11.49 25.01
CA ILE A 193 0.23 11.83 26.31
C ILE A 193 -0.63 10.66 26.82
N ALA A 194 -1.50 10.10 25.97
CA ALA A 194 -2.33 8.96 26.34
C ALA A 194 -1.51 7.74 26.77
N ARG A 195 -0.41 7.42 26.04
CA ARG A 195 0.50 6.32 26.38
C ARG A 195 1.17 6.52 27.74
N VAL A 196 1.69 7.73 28.00
CA VAL A 196 2.30 8.06 29.29
C VAL A 196 1.30 7.93 30.43
N MET A 197 0.07 8.41 30.24
CA MET A 197 -0.99 8.28 31.26
C MET A 197 -1.37 6.82 31.53
N THR A 198 -1.46 5.98 30.49
CA THR A 198 -1.72 4.54 30.65
C THR A 198 -0.64 3.86 31.48
N ILE A 199 0.65 4.12 31.17
CA ILE A 199 1.77 3.51 31.91
C ILE A 199 1.86 4.04 33.35
N LEU A 200 1.53 5.31 33.58
CA LEU A 200 1.41 5.86 34.93
C LEU A 200 0.32 5.17 35.74
N SER A 201 -0.85 4.92 35.13
CA SER A 201 -1.94 4.17 35.79
C SER A 201 -1.55 2.71 36.06
N GLU A 202 -0.83 2.04 35.13
CA GLU A 202 -0.30 0.68 35.32
C GLU A 202 0.71 0.60 36.48
N LYS A 203 1.50 1.67 36.73
CA LYS A 203 2.48 1.70 37.84
C LYS A 203 1.91 2.09 39.16
N ASN A 204 0.76 2.77 39.19
CA ASN A 204 0.08 3.20 40.39
C ASN A 204 -1.02 2.21 40.85
N ALA A 205 -1.32 1.20 40.02
CA ALA A 205 -2.23 0.10 40.34
C ALA A 205 -1.46 -1.07 40.96
#